data_4c54735c96cb264a7a6129804e4e9c5c
#
_entry.id   4c54735c96cb264a7a6129804e4e9c5c
#
_cell.length_a   1.000
_cell.length_b   1.000
_cell.length_c   1.000
_cell.angle_alpha   90.00
_cell.angle_beta   90.00
_cell.angle_gamma   90.00
#
_symmetry.space_group_name_H-M   'P 1'
#
loop_
_entity.id
_entity.type
_entity.pdbx_description
1 polymer ?
#
loop_
_entity_poly.entity_id
_entity_poly.type
_entity_poly.pdbx_seq_one_letter_code
_entity_poly.pdbx_strand_id
1 'polypeptide(L)'
;MKVQVINKSKHALPQYATEQSAGMDLRANIDEPIVLKPLQRCLVPTGIFMALPKGYEAQVRPRSGLAIKKGIGVLNSPGTIDADYRGEVCVFLVNLSAEEFVVEDGERIAQMVIARHEQAEWEEVEVLDETERGAGGFGHTGKK
;
A
#
# COMPACT_ATOMS: atom_id res chain seq x y z
N MET A 1 -18.89 -7.29 -1.97
CA MET A 1 -18.22 -7.92 -0.80
C MET A 1 -18.35 -6.99 0.39
N LYS A 2 -18.61 -7.51 1.58
CA LYS A 2 -18.66 -6.71 2.83
C LYS A 2 -17.36 -6.92 3.62
N VAL A 3 -16.78 -5.83 4.13
CA VAL A 3 -15.60 -5.84 5.01
C VAL A 3 -16.02 -5.21 6.34
N GLN A 4 -15.76 -5.92 7.44
CA GLN A 4 -15.96 -5.33 8.76
C GLN A 4 -14.86 -4.32 9.04
N VAL A 5 -15.22 -3.15 9.56
CA VAL A 5 -14.29 -2.05 9.81
C VAL A 5 -14.63 -1.36 11.13
N ILE A 6 -13.58 -0.97 11.85
CA ILE A 6 -13.68 -0.05 12.99
C ILE A 6 -12.97 1.23 12.58
N ASN A 7 -13.66 2.35 12.68
CA ASN A 7 -13.09 3.69 12.47
C ASN A 7 -12.89 4.38 13.83
N LYS A 8 -11.63 4.51 14.23
CA LYS A 8 -11.24 5.30 15.42
C LYS A 8 -10.62 6.64 15.03
N SER A 9 -10.62 6.96 13.72
CA SER A 9 -10.09 8.24 13.25
C SER A 9 -11.07 9.39 13.45
N LYS A 10 -10.56 10.61 13.30
CA LYS A 10 -11.36 11.85 13.25
C LYS A 10 -12.02 12.07 11.87
N HIS A 11 -11.77 11.17 10.92
CA HIS A 11 -12.14 11.32 9.51
C HIS A 11 -13.16 10.28 9.07
N ALA A 12 -13.82 10.55 7.94
CA ALA A 12 -14.72 9.58 7.32
C ALA A 12 -13.96 8.31 6.87
N LEU A 13 -14.69 7.21 6.76
CA LEU A 13 -14.15 5.97 6.18
C LEU A 13 -13.61 6.21 4.77
N PRO A 14 -12.55 5.48 4.36
CA PRO A 14 -12.08 5.47 2.99
C PRO A 14 -13.21 5.16 2.00
N GLN A 15 -13.24 5.88 0.89
CA GLN A 15 -14.26 5.74 -0.14
C GLN A 15 -13.63 5.67 -1.53
N TYR A 16 -14.26 4.95 -2.43
CA TYR A 16 -13.94 5.00 -3.85
C TYR A 16 -14.36 6.34 -4.44
N ALA A 17 -13.43 7.02 -5.11
CA ALA A 17 -13.70 8.34 -5.72
C ALA A 17 -14.67 8.24 -6.90
N THR A 18 -14.65 7.14 -7.64
CA THR A 18 -15.54 6.84 -8.77
C THR A 18 -16.00 5.38 -8.70
N GLU A 19 -17.05 5.05 -9.44
CA GLU A 19 -17.60 3.69 -9.50
C GLU A 19 -16.59 2.63 -9.95
N GLN A 20 -15.62 3.02 -10.79
CA GLN A 20 -14.59 2.12 -11.32
C GLN A 20 -13.22 2.29 -10.65
N SER A 21 -13.13 3.05 -9.56
CA SER A 21 -11.89 3.16 -8.80
C SER A 21 -11.53 1.82 -8.16
N ALA A 22 -10.28 1.40 -8.28
CA ALA A 22 -9.76 0.22 -7.59
C ALA A 22 -9.25 0.55 -6.18
N GLY A 23 -8.80 1.77 -5.95
CA GLY A 23 -8.23 2.23 -4.69
C GLY A 23 -9.11 3.23 -3.95
N MET A 24 -9.01 3.20 -2.63
CA MET A 24 -9.60 4.18 -1.71
C MET A 24 -8.47 4.96 -1.05
N ASP A 25 -8.59 6.28 -0.96
CA ASP A 25 -7.58 7.09 -0.27
C ASP A 25 -7.57 6.82 1.24
N LEU A 26 -6.37 6.65 1.80
CA LEU A 26 -6.10 6.61 3.23
C LEU A 26 -5.66 7.99 3.71
N ARG A 27 -6.22 8.43 4.84
CA ARG A 27 -5.90 9.73 5.46
C ARG A 27 -5.03 9.54 6.69
N ALA A 28 -4.13 10.48 6.89
CA ALA A 28 -3.40 10.60 8.15
C ALA A 28 -4.38 10.92 9.29
N ASN A 29 -4.26 10.22 10.40
CA ASN A 29 -4.99 10.48 11.65
C ASN A 29 -3.97 10.77 12.75
N ILE A 30 -3.55 12.02 12.84
CA ILE A 30 -2.48 12.49 13.71
C ILE A 30 -2.94 13.72 14.50
N ASP A 31 -2.36 13.93 15.67
CA ASP A 31 -2.68 15.09 16.49
C ASP A 31 -1.78 16.28 16.17
N GLU A 32 -0.53 16.02 15.79
CA GLU A 32 0.46 17.02 15.42
C GLU A 32 1.01 16.73 14.01
N PRO A 33 1.34 17.76 13.21
CA PRO A 33 1.97 17.57 11.91
C PRO A 33 3.29 16.79 12.02
N ILE A 34 3.57 15.94 11.04
CA ILE A 34 4.83 15.20 10.96
C ILE A 34 5.71 15.83 9.90
N VAL A 35 6.87 16.34 10.31
CA VAL A 35 7.91 16.83 9.38
C VAL A 35 8.76 15.66 8.91
N LEU A 36 8.73 15.37 7.62
CA LEU A 36 9.47 14.30 6.98
C LEU A 36 10.60 14.89 6.12
N LYS A 37 11.79 14.89 6.65
CA LYS A 37 12.99 15.39 5.94
C LYS A 37 13.38 14.47 4.80
N PRO A 38 14.21 14.94 3.84
CA PRO A 38 14.75 14.10 2.77
C PRO A 38 15.33 12.79 3.29
N LEU A 39 15.02 11.67 2.62
CA LEU A 39 15.42 10.31 2.94
C LEU A 39 14.90 9.76 4.29
N GLN A 40 14.11 10.51 5.01
CA GLN A 40 13.46 10.01 6.22
C GLN A 40 12.20 9.21 5.89
N ARG A 41 11.84 8.33 6.81
CA ARG A 41 10.59 7.56 6.79
C ARG A 41 9.85 7.74 8.11
N CYS A 42 8.54 7.63 8.07
CA CYS A 42 7.70 7.63 9.25
C CYS A 42 6.53 6.66 9.12
N LEU A 43 6.06 6.17 10.25
CA LEU A 43 4.79 5.46 10.33
C LEU A 43 3.68 6.48 10.60
N VAL A 44 2.67 6.49 9.72
CA VAL A 44 1.51 7.39 9.87
C VAL A 44 0.27 6.54 10.15
N PRO A 45 -0.38 6.73 11.30
CA PRO A 45 -1.61 6.04 11.66
C PRO A 45 -2.79 6.56 10.84
N THR A 46 -3.78 5.69 10.59
CA THR A 46 -5.02 6.06 9.87
C THR A 46 -6.27 5.97 10.75
N GLY A 47 -6.17 5.36 11.92
CA GLY A 47 -7.31 5.08 12.80
C GLY A 47 -8.26 3.99 12.28
N ILE A 48 -7.90 3.29 11.21
CA ILE A 48 -8.72 2.26 10.56
C ILE A 48 -8.24 0.87 10.95
N PHE A 49 -9.20 0.02 11.36
CA PHE A 49 -9.00 -1.39 11.66
C PHE A 49 -10.00 -2.19 10.84
N MET A 50 -9.59 -3.31 10.24
CA MET A 50 -10.48 -4.08 9.38
C MET A 50 -10.32 -5.59 9.56
N ALA A 51 -11.36 -6.34 9.17
CA ALA A 51 -11.33 -7.78 9.04
C ALA A 51 -11.72 -8.14 7.60
N LEU A 52 -10.73 -8.54 6.82
CA LEU A 52 -10.94 -8.97 5.45
C LEU A 52 -11.47 -10.41 5.43
N PRO A 53 -12.33 -10.76 4.45
CA PRO A 53 -12.70 -12.15 4.23
C PRO A 53 -11.48 -13.00 3.83
N LYS A 54 -11.51 -14.29 4.18
CA LYS A 54 -10.48 -15.25 3.75
C LYS A 54 -10.31 -15.25 2.23
N GLY A 55 -9.06 -15.29 1.75
CA GLY A 55 -8.72 -15.23 0.33
C GLY A 55 -8.63 -13.81 -0.23
N TYR A 56 -8.64 -12.81 0.65
CA TYR A 56 -8.44 -11.40 0.27
C TYR A 56 -7.31 -10.78 1.08
N GLU A 57 -6.65 -9.82 0.48
CA GLU A 57 -5.67 -8.93 1.10
C GLU A 57 -6.06 -7.48 0.87
N ALA A 58 -5.51 -6.57 1.66
CA ALA A 58 -5.46 -5.16 1.29
C ALA A 58 -4.02 -4.77 0.97
N GLN A 59 -3.84 -3.96 -0.07
CA GLN A 59 -2.55 -3.44 -0.48
C GLN A 59 -2.51 -1.93 -0.28
N VAL A 60 -1.54 -1.46 0.50
CA VAL A 60 -1.26 -0.03 0.67
C VAL A 60 -0.25 0.40 -0.39
N ARG A 61 -0.66 1.35 -1.22
CA ARG A 61 0.09 1.83 -2.37
C ARG A 61 0.26 3.35 -2.31
N PRO A 62 1.31 3.92 -2.93
CA PRO A 62 1.46 5.36 -3.05
C PRO A 62 0.32 6.00 -3.84
N ARG A 63 0.12 7.29 -3.63
CA ARG A 63 -0.68 8.13 -4.51
C ARG A 63 0.20 8.74 -5.58
N SER A 64 -0.20 8.61 -6.84
CA SER A 64 0.57 9.11 -7.99
C SER A 64 0.89 10.60 -7.90
N GLY A 65 -0.06 11.41 -7.41
CA GLY A 65 0.13 12.85 -7.26
C GLY A 65 1.20 13.22 -6.22
N LEU A 66 1.24 12.54 -5.08
CA LEU A 66 2.29 12.74 -4.08
C LEU A 66 3.65 12.24 -4.58
N ALA A 67 3.66 11.09 -5.26
CA ALA A 67 4.88 10.52 -5.80
C ALA A 67 5.55 11.47 -6.79
N ILE A 68 4.82 11.93 -7.82
CA ILE A 68 5.41 12.75 -8.88
C ILE A 68 5.67 14.21 -8.46
N LYS A 69 4.79 14.81 -7.66
CA LYS A 69 4.89 16.24 -7.32
C LYS A 69 5.74 16.50 -6.07
N LYS A 70 5.81 15.55 -5.15
CA LYS A 70 6.45 15.72 -3.83
C LYS A 70 7.52 14.68 -3.53
N GLY A 71 7.69 13.66 -4.37
CA GLY A 71 8.65 12.58 -4.13
C GLY A 71 8.31 11.72 -2.91
N ILE A 72 7.04 11.71 -2.49
CA ILE A 72 6.58 10.94 -1.34
C ILE A 72 6.04 9.60 -1.81
N GLY A 73 6.58 8.54 -1.24
CA GLY A 73 6.19 7.16 -1.52
C GLY A 73 5.81 6.38 -0.27
N VAL A 74 5.36 5.16 -0.47
CA VAL A 74 5.15 4.16 0.58
C VAL A 74 6.33 3.21 0.55
N LEU A 75 7.12 3.21 1.63
CA LEU A 75 8.43 2.53 1.66
C LEU A 75 8.35 1.03 1.37
N ASN A 76 7.33 0.36 1.89
CA ASN A 76 7.08 -1.08 1.71
C ASN A 76 6.08 -1.40 0.59
N SER A 77 5.86 -0.48 -0.35
CA SER A 77 4.86 -0.65 -1.41
C SER A 77 5.17 -1.82 -2.35
N PRO A 78 4.14 -2.64 -2.68
CA PRO A 78 2.80 -2.64 -2.09
C PRO A 78 2.80 -3.23 -0.67
N GLY A 79 2.34 -2.44 0.31
CA GLY A 79 2.21 -2.91 1.69
C GLY A 79 1.10 -3.94 1.81
N THR A 80 1.39 -5.11 2.35
CA THR A 80 0.42 -6.21 2.48
C THR A 80 -0.28 -6.14 3.83
N ILE A 81 -1.62 -6.23 3.81
CA ILE A 81 -2.47 -6.40 4.99
C ILE A 81 -3.22 -7.72 4.82
N ASP A 82 -2.87 -8.68 5.65
CA ASP A 82 -3.44 -10.02 5.65
C ASP A 82 -4.88 -10.04 6.18
N ALA A 83 -5.66 -11.04 5.77
CA ALA A 83 -7.06 -11.18 6.16
C ALA A 83 -7.25 -11.35 7.68
N ASP A 84 -6.28 -11.94 8.36
CA ASP A 84 -6.27 -12.19 9.81
C ASP A 84 -5.59 -11.07 10.64
N TYR A 85 -5.05 -10.03 9.99
CA TYR A 85 -4.54 -8.86 10.71
C TYR A 85 -5.68 -8.07 11.35
N ARG A 86 -5.52 -7.72 12.63
CA ARG A 86 -6.51 -6.97 13.41
C ARG A 86 -5.96 -5.66 13.98
N GLY A 87 -4.71 -5.35 13.68
CA GLY A 87 -4.09 -4.09 14.08
C GLY A 87 -4.57 -2.91 13.24
N GLU A 88 -4.09 -1.74 13.61
CA GLU A 88 -4.34 -0.51 12.87
C GLU A 88 -3.66 -0.52 11.50
N VAL A 89 -4.38 -0.08 10.48
CA VAL A 89 -3.79 0.19 9.16
C VAL A 89 -2.94 1.43 9.26
N CYS A 90 -1.62 1.25 9.12
CA CYS A 90 -0.66 2.35 9.12
C CYS A 90 0.03 2.45 7.77
N VAL A 91 0.47 3.66 7.43
CA VAL A 91 1.20 3.95 6.18
C VAL A 91 2.65 4.27 6.50
N PHE A 92 3.59 3.59 5.86
CA PHE A 92 5.03 3.84 6.00
C PHE A 92 5.46 4.80 4.89
N LEU A 93 5.43 6.10 5.17
CA LEU A 93 5.87 7.12 4.21
C LEU A 93 7.39 7.23 4.16
N VAL A 94 7.90 7.51 2.98
CA VAL A 94 9.30 7.86 2.73
C VAL A 94 9.36 9.11 1.85
N ASN A 95 10.28 10.02 2.18
CA ASN A 95 10.55 11.21 1.38
C ASN A 95 11.79 10.99 0.52
N LEU A 96 11.60 10.84 -0.77
CA LEU A 96 12.66 10.66 -1.77
C LEU A 96 12.97 11.97 -2.53
N SER A 97 12.45 13.11 -2.05
CA SER A 97 12.76 14.43 -2.58
C SER A 97 13.92 15.10 -1.86
N ALA A 98 14.35 16.26 -2.35
CA ALA A 98 15.38 17.08 -1.70
C ALA A 98 14.80 18.11 -0.70
N GLU A 99 13.47 18.17 -0.54
CA GLU A 99 12.79 19.14 0.30
C GLU A 99 12.05 18.46 1.45
N GLU A 100 11.85 19.18 2.54
CA GLU A 100 10.97 18.71 3.62
C GLU A 100 9.52 18.56 3.14
N PHE A 101 8.85 17.55 3.63
CA PHE A 101 7.42 17.35 3.45
C PHE A 101 6.73 17.32 4.80
N VAL A 102 5.65 18.08 4.96
CA VAL A 102 4.86 18.09 6.18
C VAL A 102 3.58 17.32 5.95
N VAL A 103 3.36 16.28 6.75
CA VAL A 103 2.12 15.50 6.77
C VAL A 103 1.16 16.19 7.73
N GLU A 104 0.02 16.63 7.22
CA GLU A 104 -1.06 17.24 8.02
C GLU A 104 -2.14 16.21 8.36
N ASP A 105 -2.86 16.45 9.48
CA ASP A 105 -4.03 15.64 9.84
C ASP A 105 -5.09 15.66 8.74
N GLY A 106 -5.66 14.50 8.41
CA GLY A 106 -6.67 14.35 7.36
C GLY A 106 -6.12 14.35 5.93
N GLU A 107 -4.83 14.58 5.74
CA GLU A 107 -4.21 14.53 4.41
C GLU A 107 -4.30 13.11 3.82
N ARG A 108 -4.60 13.02 2.52
CA ARG A 108 -4.62 11.76 1.77
C ARG A 108 -3.20 11.37 1.40
N ILE A 109 -2.63 10.41 2.14
CA ILE A 109 -1.20 10.05 2.09
C ILE A 109 -0.89 8.79 1.31
N ALA A 110 -1.87 7.92 1.11
CA ALA A 110 -1.74 6.66 0.39
C ALA A 110 -3.10 6.26 -0.19
N GLN A 111 -3.14 5.15 -0.90
CA GLN A 111 -4.37 4.49 -1.31
C GLN A 111 -4.35 3.02 -0.92
N MET A 112 -5.51 2.44 -0.70
CA MET A 112 -5.69 1.05 -0.35
C MET A 112 -6.51 0.35 -1.41
N VAL A 113 -6.04 -0.82 -1.86
CA VAL A 113 -6.72 -1.68 -2.84
C VAL A 113 -7.02 -3.01 -2.18
N ILE A 114 -8.27 -3.47 -2.28
CA ILE A 114 -8.67 -4.82 -1.83
C ILE A 114 -8.54 -5.76 -3.02
N ALA A 115 -7.80 -6.85 -2.86
CA ALA A 115 -7.54 -7.82 -3.90
C ALA A 115 -7.74 -9.26 -3.42
N ARG A 116 -8.06 -10.16 -4.34
CA ARG A 116 -7.97 -11.60 -4.09
C ARG A 116 -6.51 -12.04 -4.16
N HIS A 117 -6.19 -13.08 -3.39
CA HIS A 117 -4.91 -13.74 -3.47
C HIS A 117 -5.08 -15.26 -3.41
N GLU A 118 -4.09 -15.97 -3.90
CA GLU A 118 -3.93 -17.41 -3.73
C GLU A 118 -2.82 -17.69 -2.72
N GLN A 119 -2.91 -18.82 -2.04
CA GLN A 119 -1.84 -19.35 -1.23
C GLN A 119 -1.23 -20.55 -1.97
N ALA A 120 0.06 -20.46 -2.29
CA ALA A 120 0.76 -21.55 -2.95
C ALA A 120 1.10 -22.66 -1.95
N GLU A 121 0.87 -23.90 -2.37
CA GLU A 121 1.44 -25.09 -1.74
C GLU A 121 2.68 -25.50 -2.54
N TRP A 122 3.80 -25.63 -1.86
CA TRP A 122 5.06 -25.97 -2.52
C TRP A 122 5.15 -27.47 -2.80
N GLU A 123 5.40 -27.84 -4.05
CA GLU A 123 5.81 -29.18 -4.47
C GLU A 123 7.30 -29.13 -4.84
N GLU A 124 8.14 -29.67 -3.96
CA GLU A 124 9.57 -29.69 -4.20
C GLU A 124 9.91 -30.77 -5.25
N VAL A 125 10.56 -30.33 -6.33
CA VAL A 125 10.97 -31.18 -7.45
C VAL A 125 12.44 -30.94 -7.77
N GLU A 126 13.11 -31.91 -8.39
CA GLU A 126 14.52 -31.78 -8.77
C GLU A 126 14.68 -31.02 -10.11
N VAL A 127 13.68 -31.08 -10.97
CA VAL A 127 13.73 -30.49 -12.33
C VAL A 127 12.39 -29.81 -12.63
N LEU A 128 12.45 -28.60 -13.18
CA LEU A 128 11.30 -27.91 -13.74
C LEU A 128 11.14 -28.25 -15.23
N ASP A 129 9.92 -28.12 -15.75
CA ASP A 129 9.63 -28.25 -17.17
C ASP A 129 10.38 -27.18 -18.01
N GLU A 130 10.68 -27.54 -19.24
CA GLU A 130 11.34 -26.62 -20.19
C GLU A 130 10.32 -25.67 -20.82
N THR A 131 10.73 -24.41 -21.02
CA THR A 131 9.93 -23.41 -21.73
C THR A 131 10.79 -22.73 -22.78
N GLU A 132 10.16 -22.12 -23.80
CA GLU A 132 10.88 -21.35 -24.83
C GLU A 132 11.71 -20.21 -24.23
N ARG A 133 11.23 -19.58 -23.15
CA ARG A 133 11.97 -18.55 -22.42
C ARG A 133 13.14 -19.09 -21.61
N GLY A 134 13.03 -20.31 -21.07
CA GLY A 134 14.02 -20.92 -20.19
C GLY A 134 14.39 -19.99 -19.01
N ALA A 135 15.67 -19.87 -18.73
CA ALA A 135 16.21 -19.01 -17.67
C ALA A 135 16.37 -17.53 -18.08
N GLY A 136 15.86 -17.12 -19.23
CA GLY A 136 15.99 -15.74 -19.72
C GLY A 136 15.24 -14.74 -18.82
N GLY A 137 15.97 -13.77 -18.28
CA GLY A 137 15.43 -12.72 -17.40
C GLY A 137 16.33 -11.49 -17.43
N PHE A 138 16.07 -10.54 -16.52
CA PHE A 138 16.89 -9.33 -16.31
C PHE A 138 17.20 -8.54 -17.59
N GLY A 139 16.21 -8.41 -18.49
CA GLY A 139 16.35 -7.66 -19.73
C GLY A 139 16.85 -8.48 -20.91
N HIS A 140 16.76 -9.82 -20.89
CA HIS A 140 17.22 -10.67 -22.01
C HIS A 140 16.50 -10.37 -23.34
N THR A 141 15.30 -9.74 -23.32
CA THR A 141 14.60 -9.25 -24.51
C THR A 141 15.18 -7.95 -25.09
N GLY A 142 16.20 -7.38 -24.43
CA GLY A 142 16.87 -6.16 -24.89
C GLY A 142 16.08 -4.88 -24.56
N LYS A 143 16.63 -3.74 -24.98
CA LYS A 143 16.02 -2.40 -24.79
C LYS A 143 15.22 -1.92 -26.00
N LYS A 144 15.22 -2.64 -27.13
CA LYS A 144 14.48 -2.34 -28.35
C LYS A 144 13.96 -3.63 -28.98
#